data_b9e81a888a83874a726f10dad48c0fa6
#
_entry.id   b9e81a888a83874a726f10dad48c0fa6
#
_cell.length_a   1.000
_cell.length_b   1.000
_cell.length_c   1.000
_cell.angle_alpha   90.00
_cell.angle_beta   90.00
_cell.angle_gamma   90.00
#
_symmetry.space_group_name_H-M   'P 1'
#
loop_
_entity.id
_entity.type
_entity.pdbx_description
1 polymer ?
#
loop_
_entity_poly.entity_id
_entity_poly.type
_entity_poly.pdbx_seq_one_letter_code
_entity_poly.pdbx_strand_id
1 'polypeptide(L)'
;MKIMVKHAVYIAFNRRICLNNIIEKLKSGRFLFVNDVLYLVIPCYNEEAVLYETSKRLLDVINHLVKTEKISSESKIMFVNDGSKDKTWEIIESLHTQNPIFCGVCLSRNRGHQNALLAGLMTAKEYADMVISLDADLQDDVKAIEKMVDEYHNGYEIVYGVRSSREKDTFFKKTTAKGFYKFMKLLGIEIVFNHADYRLMSKASLDVLAQFEEVNLFLRGIIPLIGFKSTTVEYERDKRFAGESKYPLSKMLAFAFDGITSFSIKPIRMITCLGFLIFLVSLIALIVFIILKYTGFTIGGWTSTVASIWMIGGIQLLCLGVIGEYIGKIYNETKKRPRYIISKVILNKERTDS
;
A
#
# COMPACT_ATOMS: atom_id res chain seq x y z
N MET A 1 2.95 -32.77 6.09
CA MET A 1 4.16 -33.27 5.41
C MET A 1 3.97 -33.48 3.89
N LYS A 2 2.91 -34.16 3.40
CA LYS A 2 2.68 -34.37 1.95
C LYS A 2 2.45 -33.08 1.12
N ILE A 3 1.88 -32.02 1.69
CA ILE A 3 1.60 -30.73 1.00
C ILE A 3 2.89 -29.91 0.85
N MET A 4 3.77 -29.89 1.86
CA MET A 4 5.06 -29.18 1.78
C MET A 4 6.01 -29.80 0.75
N VAL A 5 6.00 -31.13 0.62
CA VAL A 5 6.82 -31.84 -0.37
C VAL A 5 6.32 -31.55 -1.80
N LYS A 6 5.00 -31.50 -2.03
CA LYS A 6 4.44 -31.10 -3.34
C LYS A 6 4.81 -29.67 -3.73
N HIS A 7 4.78 -28.72 -2.77
CA HIS A 7 5.16 -27.33 -3.03
C HIS A 7 6.66 -27.20 -3.34
N ALA A 8 7.53 -27.88 -2.59
CA ALA A 8 8.97 -27.89 -2.85
C ALA A 8 9.32 -28.51 -4.20
N VAL A 9 8.64 -29.59 -4.60
CA VAL A 9 8.81 -30.24 -5.91
C VAL A 9 8.32 -29.33 -7.05
N TYR A 10 7.21 -28.61 -6.86
CA TYR A 10 6.68 -27.66 -7.85
C TYR A 10 7.62 -26.46 -8.08
N ILE A 11 8.19 -25.92 -7.00
CA ILE A 11 9.20 -24.83 -7.08
C ILE A 11 10.49 -25.30 -7.75
N ALA A 12 10.96 -26.52 -7.42
CA ALA A 12 12.16 -27.11 -8.03
C ALA A 12 11.95 -27.42 -9.51
N PHE A 13 10.78 -27.90 -9.89
CA PHE A 13 10.40 -28.19 -11.26
C PHE A 13 10.34 -26.93 -12.12
N ASN A 14 9.69 -25.87 -11.64
CA ASN A 14 9.63 -24.59 -12.34
C ASN A 14 11.02 -23.92 -12.45
N ARG A 15 11.87 -23.99 -11.41
CA ARG A 15 13.26 -23.54 -11.51
C ARG A 15 14.07 -24.29 -12.57
N ARG A 16 13.87 -25.59 -12.71
CA ARG A 16 14.56 -26.41 -13.71
C ARG A 16 14.12 -26.11 -15.14
N ILE A 17 12.83 -25.84 -15.36
CA ILE A 17 12.29 -25.41 -16.65
C ILE A 17 12.82 -24.01 -16.99
N CYS A 18 12.85 -23.09 -16.04
CA CYS A 18 13.39 -21.74 -16.23
C CYS A 18 14.91 -21.77 -16.57
N LEU A 19 15.71 -22.58 -15.85
CA LEU A 19 17.13 -22.76 -16.13
C LEU A 19 17.38 -23.39 -17.50
N ASN A 20 16.62 -24.40 -17.89
CA ASN A 20 16.77 -25.04 -19.20
C ASN A 20 16.43 -24.08 -20.35
N ASN A 21 15.38 -23.28 -20.19
CA ASN A 21 15.02 -22.23 -21.15
C ASN A 21 16.10 -21.15 -21.26
N ILE A 22 16.72 -20.75 -20.15
CA ILE A 22 17.85 -19.80 -20.12
C ILE A 22 19.08 -20.42 -20.82
N ILE A 23 19.40 -21.66 -20.55
CA ILE A 23 20.56 -22.36 -21.16
C ILE A 23 20.37 -22.56 -22.65
N GLU A 24 19.17 -22.92 -23.12
CA GLU A 24 18.86 -23.00 -24.56
C GLU A 24 18.93 -21.63 -25.26
N LYS A 25 18.42 -20.57 -24.61
CA LYS A 25 18.49 -19.18 -25.09
C LYS A 25 19.93 -18.66 -25.15
N LEU A 26 20.78 -18.99 -24.18
CA LEU A 26 22.21 -18.66 -24.19
C LEU A 26 23.00 -19.41 -25.28
N LYS A 27 22.63 -20.66 -25.59
CA LYS A 27 23.27 -21.44 -26.65
C LYS A 27 22.90 -21.00 -28.08
N SER A 28 21.75 -20.32 -28.24
CA SER A 28 21.29 -19.87 -29.55
C SER A 28 21.88 -18.52 -30.01
N GLY A 29 22.72 -17.84 -29.21
CA GLY A 29 23.33 -16.55 -29.56
C GLY A 29 22.33 -15.43 -29.87
N ARG A 30 21.03 -15.66 -29.61
CA ARG A 30 20.00 -14.61 -29.70
C ARG A 30 20.09 -13.74 -28.47
N PHE A 31 20.41 -12.46 -28.65
CA PHE A 31 20.10 -11.44 -27.65
C PHE A 31 18.69 -11.70 -27.14
N LEU A 32 18.54 -11.77 -25.83
CA LEU A 32 17.23 -11.89 -25.15
C LEU A 32 16.41 -10.66 -25.57
N PHE A 33 15.58 -10.79 -26.60
CA PHE A 33 14.51 -9.84 -26.79
C PHE A 33 13.66 -9.94 -25.53
N VAL A 34 13.68 -8.90 -24.72
CA VAL A 34 12.84 -8.82 -23.53
C VAL A 34 11.40 -8.71 -24.03
N ASN A 35 10.67 -9.82 -23.93
CA ASN A 35 9.27 -9.90 -24.38
C ASN A 35 8.30 -9.77 -23.19
N ASP A 36 8.79 -9.17 -22.09
CA ASP A 36 8.01 -9.03 -20.87
C ASP A 36 6.88 -8.02 -21.05
N VAL A 37 5.69 -8.42 -20.69
CA VAL A 37 4.50 -7.58 -20.79
C VAL A 37 4.37 -6.70 -19.57
N LEU A 38 4.39 -5.38 -19.78
CA LEU A 38 4.17 -4.37 -18.75
C LEU A 38 2.71 -3.89 -18.74
N TYR A 39 2.09 -3.87 -17.56
CA TYR A 39 0.84 -3.15 -17.35
C TYR A 39 1.09 -1.94 -16.44
N LEU A 40 0.65 -0.76 -16.88
CA LEU A 40 0.56 0.43 -16.03
C LEU A 40 -0.83 0.45 -15.41
N VAL A 41 -0.93 0.46 -14.08
CA VAL A 41 -2.20 0.45 -13.34
C VAL A 41 -2.41 1.80 -12.65
N ILE A 42 -3.49 2.49 -13.04
CA ILE A 42 -3.78 3.87 -12.64
C ILE A 42 -5.17 3.93 -11.98
N PRO A 43 -5.28 3.98 -10.63
CA PRO A 43 -6.55 4.22 -9.97
C PRO A 43 -7.03 5.64 -10.20
N CYS A 44 -8.34 5.78 -10.55
CA CYS A 44 -8.98 7.04 -10.90
C CYS A 44 -10.27 7.24 -10.11
N TYR A 45 -10.46 8.42 -9.52
CA TYR A 45 -11.70 8.82 -8.89
C TYR A 45 -11.99 10.31 -9.13
N ASN A 46 -12.95 10.61 -10.03
CA ASN A 46 -13.28 11.96 -10.48
C ASN A 46 -12.05 12.68 -11.07
N GLU A 47 -11.44 12.07 -12.09
CA GLU A 47 -10.21 12.54 -12.74
C GLU A 47 -10.44 12.97 -14.18
N GLU A 48 -11.67 13.35 -14.56
CA GLU A 48 -12.03 13.77 -15.95
C GLU A 48 -11.14 14.89 -16.48
N ALA A 49 -10.65 15.78 -15.61
CA ALA A 49 -9.85 16.93 -16.01
C ALA A 49 -8.40 16.58 -16.41
N VAL A 50 -7.86 15.46 -15.95
CA VAL A 50 -6.43 15.10 -16.16
C VAL A 50 -6.25 13.85 -17.03
N LEU A 51 -7.27 13.03 -17.21
CA LEU A 51 -7.15 11.69 -17.76
C LEU A 51 -6.62 11.67 -19.22
N TYR A 52 -7.00 12.63 -20.05
CA TYR A 52 -6.50 12.74 -21.42
C TYR A 52 -5.00 13.07 -21.49
N GLU A 53 -4.53 13.97 -20.63
CA GLU A 53 -3.10 14.31 -20.59
C GLU A 53 -2.29 13.15 -20.00
N THR A 54 -2.83 12.50 -18.97
CA THR A 54 -2.22 11.30 -18.37
C THR A 54 -2.10 10.18 -19.40
N SER A 55 -3.16 9.88 -20.13
CA SER A 55 -3.16 8.85 -21.17
C SER A 55 -2.12 9.13 -22.25
N LYS A 56 -2.00 10.40 -22.72
CA LYS A 56 -1.02 10.81 -23.71
C LYS A 56 0.41 10.58 -23.24
N ARG A 57 0.77 11.06 -22.03
CA ARG A 57 2.15 10.91 -21.50
C ARG A 57 2.52 9.44 -21.27
N LEU A 58 1.59 8.64 -20.76
CA LEU A 58 1.84 7.21 -20.54
C LEU A 58 1.97 6.45 -21.85
N LEU A 59 1.18 6.82 -22.88
CA LEU A 59 1.29 6.25 -24.22
C LEU A 59 2.68 6.54 -24.84
N ASP A 60 3.17 7.76 -24.69
CA ASP A 60 4.50 8.14 -25.17
C ASP A 60 5.61 7.29 -24.49
N VAL A 61 5.49 7.04 -23.19
CA VAL A 61 6.44 6.19 -22.44
C VAL A 61 6.37 4.73 -22.90
N ILE A 62 5.17 4.14 -23.02
CA ILE A 62 5.03 2.76 -23.50
C ILE A 62 5.60 2.62 -24.92
N ASN A 63 5.28 3.54 -25.82
CA ASN A 63 5.79 3.52 -27.19
C ASN A 63 7.32 3.63 -27.23
N HIS A 64 7.92 4.45 -26.36
CA HIS A 64 9.37 4.55 -26.23
C HIS A 64 9.99 3.23 -25.77
N LEU A 65 9.42 2.60 -24.72
CA LEU A 65 9.92 1.34 -24.18
C LEU A 65 9.77 0.16 -25.16
N VAL A 66 8.70 0.12 -25.91
CA VAL A 66 8.49 -0.87 -27.00
C VAL A 66 9.51 -0.64 -28.12
N LYS A 67 9.71 0.62 -28.55
CA LYS A 67 10.68 0.96 -29.59
C LYS A 67 12.13 0.65 -29.19
N THR A 68 12.44 0.77 -27.91
CA THR A 68 13.78 0.43 -27.34
C THR A 68 13.89 -1.04 -26.95
N GLU A 69 12.89 -1.86 -27.31
CA GLU A 69 12.86 -3.31 -27.05
C GLU A 69 13.00 -3.68 -25.55
N LYS A 70 12.61 -2.76 -24.66
CA LYS A 70 12.62 -3.01 -23.20
C LYS A 70 11.37 -3.73 -22.71
N ILE A 71 10.26 -3.65 -23.44
CA ILE A 71 8.99 -4.31 -23.11
C ILE A 71 8.30 -4.83 -24.38
N SER A 72 7.36 -5.76 -24.20
CA SER A 72 6.53 -6.29 -25.26
C SER A 72 5.55 -5.25 -25.82
N SER A 73 5.23 -5.35 -27.11
CA SER A 73 4.14 -4.59 -27.76
C SER A 73 2.75 -4.90 -27.19
N GLU A 74 2.61 -6.03 -26.47
CA GLU A 74 1.37 -6.43 -25.76
C GLU A 74 1.14 -5.65 -24.46
N SER A 75 2.09 -4.77 -24.07
CA SER A 75 1.99 -3.96 -22.87
C SER A 75 0.79 -3.00 -22.92
N LYS A 76 0.16 -2.73 -21.77
CA LYS A 76 -1.10 -2.00 -21.66
C LYS A 76 -1.07 -0.92 -20.59
N ILE A 77 -2.01 0.02 -20.72
CA ILE A 77 -2.31 1.06 -19.73
C ILE A 77 -3.72 0.79 -19.20
N MET A 78 -3.83 0.42 -17.94
CA MET A 78 -5.07 0.03 -17.29
C MET A 78 -5.53 1.10 -16.32
N PHE A 79 -6.62 1.78 -16.63
CA PHE A 79 -7.29 2.70 -15.73
C PHE A 79 -8.29 1.95 -14.85
N VAL A 80 -8.29 2.25 -13.54
CA VAL A 80 -9.20 1.63 -12.58
C VAL A 80 -10.13 2.69 -12.02
N ASN A 81 -11.35 2.71 -12.50
CA ASN A 81 -12.37 3.65 -12.04
C ASN A 81 -12.97 3.22 -10.70
N ASP A 82 -12.71 3.98 -9.64
CA ASP A 82 -13.22 3.74 -8.28
C ASP A 82 -14.64 4.31 -8.08
N GLY A 83 -15.55 4.01 -9.01
CA GLY A 83 -16.94 4.46 -8.91
C GLY A 83 -17.09 5.98 -9.01
N SER A 84 -16.41 6.61 -9.97
CA SER A 84 -16.49 8.05 -10.24
C SER A 84 -17.91 8.49 -10.57
N LYS A 85 -18.24 9.75 -10.27
CA LYS A 85 -19.54 10.38 -10.53
C LYS A 85 -19.51 11.35 -11.72
N ASP A 86 -18.30 11.67 -12.21
CA ASP A 86 -18.02 12.50 -13.37
C ASP A 86 -17.84 11.64 -14.63
N LYS A 87 -17.33 12.21 -15.71
CA LYS A 87 -17.14 11.53 -16.99
C LYS A 87 -15.88 10.64 -17.05
N THR A 88 -15.22 10.35 -15.93
CA THR A 88 -14.00 9.53 -15.91
C THR A 88 -14.16 8.20 -16.63
N TRP A 89 -15.28 7.47 -16.37
CA TRP A 89 -15.50 6.17 -17.01
C TRP A 89 -15.77 6.28 -18.52
N GLU A 90 -16.57 7.26 -18.94
CA GLU A 90 -16.85 7.53 -20.36
C GLU A 90 -15.56 7.84 -21.14
N ILE A 91 -14.64 8.58 -20.52
CA ILE A 91 -13.33 8.89 -21.11
C ILE A 91 -12.50 7.60 -21.26
N ILE A 92 -12.48 6.71 -20.27
CA ILE A 92 -11.77 5.43 -20.36
C ILE A 92 -12.33 4.56 -21.51
N GLU A 93 -13.65 4.47 -21.64
CA GLU A 93 -14.31 3.75 -22.74
C GLU A 93 -13.92 4.36 -24.10
N SER A 94 -13.91 5.68 -24.21
CA SER A 94 -13.50 6.41 -25.42
C SER A 94 -12.02 6.17 -25.77
N LEU A 95 -11.11 6.21 -24.79
CA LEU A 95 -9.69 5.94 -24.99
C LEU A 95 -9.46 4.52 -25.50
N HIS A 96 -10.13 3.53 -24.92
CA HIS A 96 -10.06 2.14 -25.37
C HIS A 96 -10.53 1.97 -26.81
N THR A 97 -11.64 2.62 -27.18
CA THR A 97 -12.18 2.56 -28.55
C THR A 97 -11.22 3.16 -29.57
N GLN A 98 -10.49 4.22 -29.19
CA GLN A 98 -9.50 4.87 -30.06
C GLN A 98 -8.20 4.09 -30.17
N ASN A 99 -7.75 3.48 -29.08
CA ASN A 99 -6.51 2.70 -29.03
C ASN A 99 -6.63 1.56 -28.03
N PRO A 100 -6.54 0.29 -28.49
CA PRO A 100 -6.67 -0.90 -27.64
C PRO A 100 -5.52 -1.11 -26.65
N ILE A 101 -4.53 -0.25 -26.60
CA ILE A 101 -3.51 -0.24 -25.54
C ILE A 101 -4.11 0.17 -24.20
N PHE A 102 -5.17 0.98 -24.21
CA PHE A 102 -5.89 1.40 -23.02
C PHE A 102 -6.90 0.33 -22.59
N CYS A 103 -6.86 -0.02 -21.34
CA CYS A 103 -7.77 -0.97 -20.71
C CYS A 103 -8.50 -0.29 -19.54
N GLY A 104 -9.63 -0.84 -19.11
CA GLY A 104 -10.42 -0.27 -18.03
C GLY A 104 -11.00 -1.31 -17.09
N VAL A 105 -10.94 -1.03 -15.79
CA VAL A 105 -11.66 -1.75 -14.74
C VAL A 105 -12.56 -0.75 -14.02
N CYS A 106 -13.86 -1.06 -13.90
CA CYS A 106 -14.81 -0.21 -13.19
C CYS A 106 -15.30 -0.92 -11.94
N LEU A 107 -15.15 -0.29 -10.78
CA LEU A 107 -15.73 -0.79 -9.53
C LEU A 107 -17.21 -0.41 -9.42
N SER A 108 -17.99 -1.23 -8.74
CA SER A 108 -19.44 -1.00 -8.55
C SER A 108 -19.76 0.26 -7.73
N ARG A 109 -18.82 0.73 -6.91
CA ARG A 109 -18.90 1.96 -6.11
C ARG A 109 -17.50 2.35 -5.62
N ASN A 110 -17.36 3.56 -5.11
CA ASN A 110 -16.12 4.00 -4.46
C ASN A 110 -15.76 3.09 -3.28
N ARG A 111 -14.54 2.57 -3.30
CA ARG A 111 -13.96 1.69 -2.27
C ARG A 111 -12.66 2.24 -1.70
N GLY A 112 -12.24 3.40 -2.19
CA GLY A 112 -11.01 4.08 -1.83
C GLY A 112 -9.80 3.61 -2.64
N HIS A 113 -8.83 4.52 -2.75
CA HIS A 113 -7.65 4.39 -3.61
C HIS A 113 -6.94 3.03 -3.52
N GLN A 114 -6.70 2.52 -2.30
CA GLN A 114 -5.97 1.25 -2.12
C GLN A 114 -6.73 0.02 -2.64
N ASN A 115 -8.07 -0.01 -2.46
CA ASN A 115 -8.88 -1.10 -2.98
C ASN A 115 -9.01 -1.04 -4.50
N ALA A 116 -9.11 0.17 -5.08
CA ALA A 116 -9.08 0.37 -6.53
C ALA A 116 -7.74 -0.07 -7.11
N LEU A 117 -6.63 0.34 -6.48
CA LEU A 117 -5.30 -0.09 -6.88
C LEU A 117 -5.15 -1.61 -6.82
N LEU A 118 -5.58 -2.26 -5.71
CA LEU A 118 -5.53 -3.71 -5.58
C LEU A 118 -6.36 -4.40 -6.67
N ALA A 119 -7.56 -3.89 -6.99
CA ALA A 119 -8.39 -4.44 -8.07
C ALA A 119 -7.67 -4.42 -9.42
N GLY A 120 -6.99 -3.31 -9.74
CA GLY A 120 -6.18 -3.20 -10.94
C GLY A 120 -4.99 -4.15 -10.94
N LEU A 121 -4.23 -4.22 -9.85
CA LEU A 121 -3.09 -5.13 -9.71
C LEU A 121 -3.50 -6.59 -9.88
N MET A 122 -4.60 -7.01 -9.23
CA MET A 122 -5.10 -8.39 -9.33
C MET A 122 -5.66 -8.71 -10.72
N THR A 123 -6.22 -7.73 -11.44
CA THR A 123 -6.65 -7.91 -12.82
C THR A 123 -5.46 -7.97 -13.77
N ALA A 124 -4.50 -7.05 -13.63
CA ALA A 124 -3.34 -6.95 -14.51
C ALA A 124 -2.39 -8.15 -14.41
N LYS A 125 -2.23 -8.75 -13.22
CA LYS A 125 -1.32 -9.89 -12.99
C LYS A 125 -1.64 -11.13 -13.85
N GLU A 126 -2.87 -11.27 -14.31
CA GLU A 126 -3.27 -12.40 -15.17
C GLU A 126 -2.70 -12.28 -16.59
N TYR A 127 -2.31 -11.07 -17.01
CA TYR A 127 -1.88 -10.74 -18.36
C TYR A 127 -0.45 -10.20 -18.46
N ALA A 128 0.14 -9.80 -17.34
CA ALA A 128 1.42 -9.09 -17.29
C ALA A 128 2.50 -9.91 -16.58
N ASP A 129 3.76 -9.71 -16.99
CA ASP A 129 4.95 -10.21 -16.29
C ASP A 129 5.39 -9.25 -15.19
N MET A 130 5.13 -7.95 -15.39
CA MET A 130 5.36 -6.89 -14.42
C MET A 130 4.27 -5.83 -14.49
N VAL A 131 3.95 -5.23 -13.35
CA VAL A 131 2.94 -4.18 -13.23
C VAL A 131 3.56 -2.97 -12.52
N ILE A 132 3.35 -1.78 -13.07
CA ILE A 132 3.70 -0.52 -12.40
C ILE A 132 2.42 0.19 -11.99
N SER A 133 2.30 0.52 -10.71
CA SER A 133 1.24 1.37 -10.16
C SER A 133 1.69 2.83 -10.11
N LEU A 134 0.82 3.76 -10.46
CA LEU A 134 1.06 5.21 -10.36
C LEU A 134 -0.26 5.98 -10.22
N ASP A 135 -0.16 7.20 -9.67
CA ASP A 135 -1.31 8.09 -9.50
C ASP A 135 -1.70 8.77 -10.83
N ALA A 136 -3.00 9.08 -11.00
CA ALA A 136 -3.52 9.71 -12.22
C ALA A 136 -3.16 11.20 -12.36
N ASP A 137 -2.71 11.86 -11.28
CA ASP A 137 -2.55 13.33 -11.18
C ASP A 137 -1.26 13.90 -11.80
N LEU A 138 -0.46 13.05 -12.44
CA LEU A 138 0.80 13.40 -13.13
C LEU A 138 1.84 14.09 -12.24
N GLN A 139 1.80 13.87 -10.92
CA GLN A 139 2.82 14.39 -10.00
C GLN A 139 4.09 13.54 -9.99
N ASP A 140 3.96 12.26 -10.26
CA ASP A 140 5.09 11.34 -10.30
C ASP A 140 5.74 11.36 -11.71
N ASP A 141 7.07 11.48 -11.77
CA ASP A 141 7.80 11.57 -13.03
C ASP A 141 7.68 10.24 -13.81
N VAL A 142 6.97 10.29 -14.93
CA VAL A 142 6.77 9.11 -15.79
C VAL A 142 8.06 8.56 -16.40
N LYS A 143 9.15 9.34 -16.43
CA LYS A 143 10.47 8.89 -16.90
C LYS A 143 11.10 7.86 -15.93
N ALA A 144 10.67 7.82 -14.68
CA ALA A 144 11.12 6.81 -13.73
C ALA A 144 10.65 5.39 -14.12
N ILE A 145 9.58 5.25 -14.93
CA ILE A 145 9.09 3.96 -15.44
C ILE A 145 10.21 3.19 -16.14
N GLU A 146 10.98 3.85 -17.01
CA GLU A 146 12.09 3.22 -17.71
C GLU A 146 13.14 2.67 -16.75
N LYS A 147 13.55 3.46 -15.75
CA LYS A 147 14.50 3.02 -14.74
C LYS A 147 13.96 1.85 -13.91
N MET A 148 12.65 1.84 -13.60
CA MET A 148 12.02 0.73 -12.87
C MET A 148 12.04 -0.56 -13.69
N VAL A 149 11.80 -0.48 -15.00
CA VAL A 149 11.89 -1.61 -15.93
C VAL A 149 13.33 -2.13 -16.00
N ASP A 150 14.32 -1.25 -16.08
CA ASP A 150 15.73 -1.63 -16.07
C ASP A 150 16.11 -2.39 -14.77
N GLU A 151 15.62 -1.93 -13.61
CA GLU A 151 15.88 -2.62 -12.34
C GLU A 151 15.16 -3.98 -12.25
N TYR A 152 13.95 -4.10 -12.84
CA TYR A 152 13.29 -5.40 -12.95
C TYR A 152 14.13 -6.38 -13.78
N HIS A 153 14.70 -5.94 -14.91
CA HIS A 153 15.59 -6.75 -15.72
C HIS A 153 16.91 -7.08 -15.02
N ASN A 154 17.34 -6.27 -14.05
CA ASN A 154 18.47 -6.56 -13.14
C ASN A 154 18.12 -7.61 -12.06
N GLY A 155 16.89 -8.16 -12.10
CA GLY A 155 16.43 -9.24 -11.22
C GLY A 155 15.88 -8.75 -9.88
N TYR A 156 15.36 -7.53 -9.81
CA TYR A 156 14.57 -7.05 -8.68
C TYR A 156 13.08 -7.32 -8.93
N GLU A 157 12.41 -7.93 -7.97
CA GLU A 157 11.01 -8.28 -8.05
C GLU A 157 10.07 -7.12 -7.66
N ILE A 158 10.57 -6.20 -6.83
CA ILE A 158 9.85 -5.02 -6.38
C ILE A 158 10.75 -3.80 -6.50
N VAL A 159 10.30 -2.77 -7.23
CA VAL A 159 11.03 -1.50 -7.36
C VAL A 159 10.17 -0.36 -6.84
N TYR A 160 10.60 0.28 -5.76
CA TYR A 160 9.89 1.41 -5.17
C TYR A 160 10.32 2.73 -5.79
N GLY A 161 9.37 3.52 -6.25
CA GLY A 161 9.60 4.93 -6.55
C GLY A 161 9.73 5.74 -5.27
N VAL A 162 10.86 6.39 -5.09
CA VAL A 162 11.16 7.24 -3.93
C VAL A 162 11.35 8.67 -4.39
N ARG A 163 10.68 9.60 -3.73
CA ARG A 163 10.78 11.01 -4.06
C ARG A 163 12.15 11.53 -3.65
N SER A 164 12.93 12.01 -4.64
CA SER A 164 14.20 12.70 -4.38
C SER A 164 13.94 13.98 -3.59
N SER A 165 14.76 14.24 -2.62
CA SER A 165 14.76 15.27 -1.57
C SER A 165 13.66 16.35 -1.55
N ARG A 166 13.06 16.50 -0.39
CA ARG A 166 12.23 17.65 0.02
C ARG A 166 13.10 18.88 0.34
N GLU A 167 13.89 19.38 -0.61
CA GLU A 167 14.71 20.59 -0.37
C GLU A 167 13.87 21.82 -0.06
N LYS A 168 12.60 21.84 -0.48
CA LYS A 168 11.65 22.94 -0.25
C LYS A 168 10.78 22.78 1.02
N ASP A 169 10.91 21.69 1.79
CA ASP A 169 10.13 21.53 3.01
C ASP A 169 10.74 22.32 4.17
N THR A 170 9.91 23.09 4.88
CA THR A 170 10.27 23.82 6.09
C THR A 170 10.88 22.87 7.12
N PHE A 171 11.89 23.35 7.88
CA PHE A 171 12.56 22.59 8.94
C PHE A 171 11.58 21.86 9.87
N PHE A 172 10.46 22.52 10.20
CA PHE A 172 9.39 21.94 11.04
C PHE A 172 8.73 20.70 10.39
N LYS A 173 8.41 20.74 9.09
CA LYS A 173 7.84 19.59 8.37
C LYS A 173 8.82 18.42 8.28
N LYS A 174 10.11 18.71 8.08
CA LYS A 174 11.18 17.70 8.00
C LYS A 174 11.38 16.99 9.34
N THR A 175 11.34 17.74 10.45
CA THR A 175 11.53 17.21 11.81
C THR A 175 10.30 16.40 12.26
N THR A 176 9.09 16.88 11.99
CA THR A 176 7.84 16.16 12.30
C THR A 176 7.73 14.87 11.51
N ALA A 177 8.09 14.88 10.22
CA ALA A 177 8.10 13.67 9.40
C ALA A 177 9.11 12.63 9.93
N LYS A 178 10.35 13.05 10.24
CA LYS A 178 11.36 12.16 10.85
C LYS A 178 10.88 11.57 12.18
N GLY A 179 10.28 12.40 13.04
CA GLY A 179 9.69 11.99 14.30
C GLY A 179 8.58 10.94 14.10
N PHE A 180 7.71 11.16 13.13
CA PHE A 180 6.65 10.22 12.76
C PHE A 180 7.20 8.86 12.32
N TYR A 181 8.16 8.83 11.40
CA TYR A 181 8.76 7.56 10.96
C TYR A 181 9.50 6.84 12.08
N LYS A 182 10.21 7.58 12.96
CA LYS A 182 10.85 6.99 14.15
C LYS A 182 9.83 6.38 15.10
N PHE A 183 8.69 7.05 15.28
CA PHE A 183 7.58 6.55 16.09
C PHE A 183 6.94 5.31 15.48
N MET A 184 6.69 5.29 14.16
CA MET A 184 6.18 4.10 13.44
C MET A 184 7.14 2.90 13.59
N LYS A 185 8.45 3.14 13.43
CA LYS A 185 9.47 2.09 13.65
C LYS A 185 9.48 1.58 15.09
N LEU A 186 9.34 2.47 16.08
CA LEU A 186 9.22 2.10 17.50
C LEU A 186 7.99 1.19 17.73
N LEU A 187 6.89 1.46 17.02
CA LEU A 187 5.68 0.65 17.04
C LEU A 187 5.82 -0.67 16.24
N GLY A 188 6.97 -0.91 15.60
CA GLY A 188 7.26 -2.16 14.87
C GLY A 188 6.70 -2.20 13.45
N ILE A 189 6.40 -1.05 12.86
CA ILE A 189 5.92 -0.92 11.49
C ILE A 189 7.10 -0.50 10.62
N GLU A 190 7.55 -1.38 9.74
CA GLU A 190 8.59 -1.10 8.77
C GLU A 190 7.96 -0.52 7.50
N ILE A 191 8.10 0.78 7.32
CA ILE A 191 7.65 1.48 6.11
C ILE A 191 8.90 1.98 5.38
N VAL A 192 9.00 1.69 4.09
CA VAL A 192 10.05 2.28 3.25
C VAL A 192 9.91 3.80 3.25
N PHE A 193 10.98 4.50 3.62
CA PHE A 193 10.95 5.95 3.80
C PHE A 193 10.61 6.65 2.48
N ASN A 194 9.64 7.58 2.51
CA ASN A 194 9.31 8.49 1.40
C ASN A 194 8.80 7.81 0.10
N HIS A 195 8.39 6.51 0.15
CA HIS A 195 7.81 5.87 -1.03
C HIS A 195 6.35 6.30 -1.25
N ALA A 196 6.00 6.44 -2.50
CA ALA A 196 4.63 6.63 -2.96
C ALA A 196 3.98 5.27 -3.33
N ASP A 197 2.73 5.29 -3.82
CA ASP A 197 2.12 4.12 -4.43
C ASP A 197 2.64 3.87 -5.86
N TYR A 198 3.70 4.59 -6.23
CA TYR A 198 4.47 4.43 -7.46
C TYR A 198 5.50 3.33 -7.28
N ARG A 199 5.22 2.16 -7.85
CA ARG A 199 6.09 0.99 -7.71
C ARG A 199 5.90 0.01 -8.85
N LEU A 200 6.97 -0.70 -9.19
CA LEU A 200 6.93 -1.88 -10.04
C LEU A 200 6.85 -3.13 -9.18
N MET A 201 6.03 -4.07 -9.58
CA MET A 201 5.91 -5.40 -8.98
C MET A 201 5.90 -6.46 -10.08
N SER A 202 6.70 -7.51 -9.92
CA SER A 202 6.66 -8.68 -10.79
C SER A 202 5.39 -9.49 -10.60
N LYS A 203 5.05 -10.34 -11.56
CA LYS A 203 3.96 -11.31 -11.45
C LYS A 203 4.12 -12.19 -10.21
N ALA A 204 5.33 -12.67 -9.93
CA ALA A 204 5.61 -13.48 -8.75
C ALA A 204 5.29 -12.74 -7.44
N SER A 205 5.66 -11.47 -7.35
CA SER A 205 5.34 -10.65 -6.17
C SER A 205 3.85 -10.36 -6.04
N LEU A 206 3.13 -10.20 -7.16
CA LEU A 206 1.68 -10.02 -7.18
C LEU A 206 0.92 -11.31 -6.79
N ASP A 207 1.43 -12.48 -7.19
CA ASP A 207 0.86 -13.77 -6.78
C ASP A 207 0.98 -14.01 -5.27
N VAL A 208 2.08 -13.55 -4.65
CA VAL A 208 2.20 -13.56 -3.20
C VAL A 208 1.28 -12.50 -2.56
N LEU A 209 1.22 -11.29 -3.13
CA LEU A 209 0.30 -10.25 -2.63
C LEU A 209 -1.16 -10.70 -2.66
N ALA A 210 -1.56 -11.51 -3.63
CA ALA A 210 -2.92 -12.05 -3.74
C ALA A 210 -3.32 -12.95 -2.55
N GLN A 211 -2.35 -13.53 -1.84
CA GLN A 211 -2.58 -14.38 -0.67
C GLN A 211 -2.88 -13.59 0.61
N PHE A 212 -2.64 -12.27 0.60
CA PHE A 212 -2.98 -11.40 1.72
C PHE A 212 -4.46 -11.03 1.63
N GLU A 213 -5.28 -11.61 2.49
CA GLU A 213 -6.75 -11.48 2.48
C GLU A 213 -7.27 -10.36 3.40
N GLU A 214 -6.39 -9.58 4.04
CA GLU A 214 -6.80 -8.54 4.98
C GLU A 214 -7.79 -7.55 4.37
N VAL A 215 -8.91 -7.33 5.06
CA VAL A 215 -9.92 -6.32 4.69
C VAL A 215 -9.40 -4.92 4.99
N ASN A 216 -8.63 -4.76 6.08
CA ASN A 216 -7.95 -3.52 6.44
C ASN A 216 -6.68 -3.34 5.59
N LEU A 217 -6.87 -3.08 4.32
CA LEU A 217 -5.79 -3.02 3.34
C LEU A 217 -4.89 -1.80 3.58
N PHE A 218 -3.59 -2.05 3.77
CA PHE A 218 -2.54 -1.04 3.80
C PHE A 218 -1.35 -1.52 2.98
N LEU A 219 -1.43 -1.33 1.66
CA LEU A 219 -0.45 -1.86 0.70
C LEU A 219 0.99 -1.45 1.02
N ARG A 220 1.20 -0.22 1.55
CA ARG A 220 2.53 0.26 1.94
C ARG A 220 3.17 -0.52 3.08
N GLY A 221 2.37 -1.18 3.91
CA GLY A 221 2.83 -2.05 4.98
C GLY A 221 2.92 -3.51 4.56
N ILE A 222 2.00 -3.97 3.71
CA ILE A 222 1.91 -5.38 3.26
C ILE A 222 3.04 -5.71 2.27
N ILE A 223 3.31 -4.86 1.29
CA ILE A 223 4.26 -5.16 0.22
C ILE A 223 5.68 -5.45 0.74
N PRO A 224 6.23 -4.72 1.73
CA PRO A 224 7.52 -5.09 2.32
C PRO A 224 7.53 -6.47 2.99
N LEU A 225 6.37 -6.95 3.50
CA LEU A 225 6.26 -8.28 4.14
C LEU A 225 6.39 -9.44 3.14
N ILE A 226 6.23 -9.17 1.84
CA ILE A 226 6.43 -10.17 0.78
C ILE A 226 7.87 -10.71 0.80
N GLY A 227 8.86 -9.86 1.17
CA GLY A 227 10.25 -10.26 1.41
C GLY A 227 11.04 -10.59 0.14
N PHE A 228 10.55 -10.25 -1.05
CA PHE A 228 11.30 -10.43 -2.30
C PHE A 228 12.40 -9.37 -2.46
N LYS A 229 13.38 -9.68 -3.36
CA LYS A 229 14.47 -8.77 -3.67
C LYS A 229 13.92 -7.45 -4.18
N SER A 230 14.21 -6.36 -3.49
CA SER A 230 13.68 -5.04 -3.80
C SER A 230 14.77 -3.98 -3.90
N THR A 231 14.48 -2.91 -4.65
CA THR A 231 15.33 -1.72 -4.79
C THR A 231 14.48 -0.46 -4.86
N THR A 232 15.13 0.69 -4.96
CA THR A 232 14.49 2.00 -5.05
C THR A 232 14.98 2.75 -6.29
N VAL A 233 14.08 3.46 -6.95
CA VAL A 233 14.38 4.41 -8.02
C VAL A 233 13.95 5.80 -7.55
N GLU A 234 14.90 6.74 -7.53
CA GLU A 234 14.60 8.13 -7.17
C GLU A 234 14.01 8.88 -8.36
N TYR A 235 12.98 9.69 -8.08
CA TYR A 235 12.36 10.58 -9.05
C TYR A 235 12.01 11.93 -8.44
N GLU A 236 11.91 12.97 -9.29
CA GLU A 236 11.45 14.29 -8.89
C GLU A 236 9.92 14.35 -8.94
N ARG A 237 9.34 15.08 -7.99
CA ARG A 237 7.90 15.29 -7.96
C ARG A 237 7.53 16.60 -8.59
N ASP A 238 6.72 16.54 -9.64
CA ASP A 238 6.17 17.72 -10.29
C ASP A 238 4.99 18.34 -9.53
N LYS A 239 4.65 19.57 -9.92
CA LYS A 239 3.42 20.20 -9.45
C LYS A 239 2.22 19.50 -10.10
N ARG A 240 1.11 19.40 -9.37
CA ARG A 240 -0.14 18.89 -9.94
C ARG A 240 -0.52 19.66 -11.20
N PHE A 241 -0.93 18.92 -12.22
CA PHE A 241 -1.42 19.51 -13.47
C PHE A 241 -2.76 20.23 -13.26
N ALA A 242 -3.68 19.67 -12.44
CA ALA A 242 -4.95 20.27 -12.05
C ALA A 242 -5.40 19.78 -10.66
N GLY A 243 -6.27 20.56 -9.99
CA GLY A 243 -6.88 20.23 -8.70
C GLY A 243 -6.12 20.73 -7.47
N GLU A 244 -6.87 20.98 -6.37
CA GLU A 244 -6.30 21.39 -5.09
C GLU A 244 -6.09 20.21 -4.15
N SER A 245 -4.94 20.17 -3.47
CA SER A 245 -4.66 19.17 -2.43
C SER A 245 -5.37 19.58 -1.13
N LYS A 246 -6.55 19.04 -0.88
CA LYS A 246 -7.24 19.17 0.41
C LYS A 246 -7.01 17.92 1.27
N TYR A 247 -5.79 17.77 1.80
CA TYR A 247 -5.53 16.75 2.82
C TYR A 247 -5.44 17.46 4.19
N PRO A 248 -6.55 17.60 4.93
CA PRO A 248 -6.55 18.17 6.27
C PRO A 248 -5.76 17.31 7.25
N LEU A 249 -5.17 17.94 8.27
CA LEU A 249 -4.36 17.27 9.29
C LEU A 249 -5.11 16.09 9.96
N SER A 250 -6.42 16.23 10.13
CA SER A 250 -7.29 15.17 10.67
C SER A 250 -7.25 13.88 9.85
N LYS A 251 -7.26 13.97 8.52
CA LYS A 251 -7.14 12.79 7.65
C LYS A 251 -5.75 12.16 7.73
N MET A 252 -4.69 12.95 7.88
CA MET A 252 -3.34 12.42 8.08
C MET A 252 -3.22 11.67 9.40
N LEU A 253 -3.79 12.20 10.49
CA LEU A 253 -3.80 11.55 11.80
C LEU A 253 -4.65 10.26 11.78
N ALA A 254 -5.82 10.29 11.16
CA ALA A 254 -6.66 9.11 11.00
C ALA A 254 -5.92 8.00 10.23
N PHE A 255 -5.28 8.34 9.10
CA PHE A 255 -4.49 7.39 8.31
C PHE A 255 -3.31 6.82 9.11
N ALA A 256 -2.63 7.64 9.92
CA ALA A 256 -1.57 7.19 10.79
C ALA A 256 -2.09 6.21 11.86
N PHE A 257 -3.21 6.55 12.50
CA PHE A 257 -3.85 5.71 13.52
C PHE A 257 -4.32 4.37 12.92
N ASP A 258 -4.94 4.40 11.74
CA ASP A 258 -5.33 3.20 11.00
C ASP A 258 -4.15 2.31 10.69
N GLY A 259 -3.03 2.88 10.22
CA GLY A 259 -1.80 2.14 9.97
C GLY A 259 -1.25 1.49 11.23
N ILE A 260 -1.19 2.24 12.35
CA ILE A 260 -0.69 1.72 13.63
C ILE A 260 -1.54 0.55 14.13
N THR A 261 -2.85 0.73 14.17
CA THR A 261 -3.77 -0.28 14.72
C THR A 261 -3.97 -1.48 13.79
N SER A 262 -3.65 -1.37 12.50
CA SER A 262 -3.69 -2.50 11.56
C SER A 262 -2.44 -3.39 11.63
N PHE A 263 -1.25 -2.80 11.94
CA PHE A 263 0.02 -3.52 11.85
C PHE A 263 0.74 -3.73 13.18
N SER A 264 0.24 -3.14 14.28
CA SER A 264 0.93 -3.21 15.55
C SER A 264 -0.03 -3.47 16.72
N ILE A 265 0.31 -4.47 17.53
CA ILE A 265 -0.34 -4.72 18.83
C ILE A 265 0.34 -3.95 19.97
N LYS A 266 1.41 -3.18 19.67
CA LYS A 266 2.16 -2.44 20.70
C LYS A 266 1.31 -1.43 21.46
N PRO A 267 0.36 -0.68 20.86
CA PRO A 267 -0.53 0.19 21.61
C PRO A 267 -1.28 -0.52 22.73
N ILE A 268 -1.80 -1.73 22.47
CA ILE A 268 -2.47 -2.54 23.52
C ILE A 268 -1.47 -2.92 24.61
N ARG A 269 -0.26 -3.36 24.27
CA ARG A 269 0.79 -3.70 25.24
C ARG A 269 1.20 -2.49 26.08
N MET A 270 1.31 -1.30 25.47
CA MET A 270 1.61 -0.07 26.21
C MET A 270 0.52 0.25 27.22
N ILE A 271 -0.76 0.09 26.85
CA ILE A 271 -1.90 0.27 27.76
C ILE A 271 -1.81 -0.74 28.92
N THR A 272 -1.52 -1.99 28.63
CA THR A 272 -1.35 -3.03 29.65
C THR A 272 -0.21 -2.70 30.62
N CYS A 273 0.95 -2.27 30.11
CA CYS A 273 2.08 -1.84 30.94
C CYS A 273 1.73 -0.61 31.79
N LEU A 274 1.05 0.38 31.22
CA LEU A 274 0.59 1.56 31.95
C LEU A 274 -0.40 1.19 33.06
N GLY A 275 -1.38 0.33 32.75
CA GLY A 275 -2.34 -0.16 33.72
C GLY A 275 -1.68 -0.91 34.88
N PHE A 276 -0.68 -1.75 34.59
CA PHE A 276 0.09 -2.45 35.60
C PHE A 276 0.90 -1.48 36.47
N LEU A 277 1.51 -0.45 35.88
CA LEU A 277 2.23 0.59 36.64
C LEU A 277 1.29 1.34 37.59
N ILE A 278 0.12 1.76 37.09
CA ILE A 278 -0.91 2.45 37.90
C ILE A 278 -1.38 1.55 39.05
N PHE A 279 -1.59 0.25 38.78
CA PHE A 279 -1.96 -0.71 39.79
C PHE A 279 -0.90 -0.79 40.90
N LEU A 280 0.39 -0.89 40.59
CA LEU A 280 1.48 -0.93 41.57
C LEU A 280 1.53 0.36 42.39
N VAL A 281 1.43 1.52 41.77
CA VAL A 281 1.40 2.82 42.48
C VAL A 281 0.19 2.91 43.39
N SER A 282 -0.98 2.46 42.96
CA SER A 282 -2.21 2.44 43.77
C SER A 282 -2.08 1.49 44.97
N LEU A 283 -1.44 0.34 44.79
CA LEU A 283 -1.20 -0.62 45.85
C LEU A 283 -0.28 -0.03 46.95
N ILE A 284 0.82 0.62 46.55
CA ILE A 284 1.73 1.32 47.44
C ILE A 284 0.98 2.44 48.19
N ALA A 285 0.21 3.26 47.47
CA ALA A 285 -0.59 4.33 48.05
C ALA A 285 -1.57 3.80 49.11
N LEU A 286 -2.26 2.68 48.80
CA LEU A 286 -3.18 2.03 49.73
C LEU A 286 -2.47 1.62 51.02
N ILE A 287 -1.28 0.99 50.95
CA ILE A 287 -0.51 0.61 52.11
C ILE A 287 -0.11 1.82 52.96
N VAL A 288 0.35 2.89 52.30
CA VAL A 288 0.71 4.15 52.95
C VAL A 288 -0.52 4.77 53.65
N PHE A 289 -1.68 4.82 53.00
CA PHE A 289 -2.89 5.35 53.63
C PHE A 289 -3.37 4.52 54.82
N ILE A 290 -3.22 3.22 54.81
CA ILE A 290 -3.54 2.36 55.93
C ILE A 290 -2.61 2.67 57.11
N ILE A 291 -1.28 2.83 56.90
CA ILE A 291 -0.31 3.18 57.93
C ILE A 291 -0.63 4.57 58.52
N LEU A 292 -0.88 5.59 57.66
CA LEU A 292 -1.24 6.94 58.11
C LEU A 292 -2.52 6.98 58.93
N LYS A 293 -3.51 6.14 58.63
CA LYS A 293 -4.72 6.00 59.43
C LYS A 293 -4.44 5.50 60.86
N TYR A 294 -3.54 4.52 61.00
CA TYR A 294 -3.18 3.98 62.32
C TYR A 294 -2.29 4.93 63.13
N THR A 295 -1.55 5.83 62.46
CA THR A 295 -0.70 6.85 63.14
C THR A 295 -1.46 8.12 63.50
N GLY A 296 -2.77 8.19 63.26
CA GLY A 296 -3.63 9.34 63.64
C GLY A 296 -3.56 10.56 62.74
N PHE A 297 -2.86 10.47 61.62
CA PHE A 297 -2.88 11.54 60.58
C PHE A 297 -4.11 11.41 59.69
N THR A 298 -5.12 12.23 59.95
CA THR A 298 -6.30 12.36 59.05
C THR A 298 -6.00 13.38 57.94
N ILE A 299 -6.00 12.95 56.69
CA ILE A 299 -5.81 13.80 55.53
C ILE A 299 -7.20 14.26 55.04
N GLY A 300 -7.48 15.57 55.12
CA GLY A 300 -8.63 16.18 54.43
C GLY A 300 -8.43 16.04 52.90
N GLY A 301 -9.28 15.30 52.21
CA GLY A 301 -8.96 14.95 50.82
C GLY A 301 -10.15 14.71 49.88
N TRP A 302 -11.34 15.26 50.18
CA TRP A 302 -12.51 15.02 49.33
C TRP A 302 -12.26 15.41 47.84
N THR A 303 -11.68 16.59 47.62
CA THR A 303 -11.38 17.09 46.25
C THR A 303 -10.36 16.19 45.53
N SER A 304 -9.31 15.75 46.20
CA SER A 304 -8.29 14.86 45.62
C SER A 304 -8.86 13.46 45.29
N THR A 305 -9.75 12.95 46.15
CA THR A 305 -10.42 11.68 45.92
C THR A 305 -11.33 11.74 44.68
N VAL A 306 -12.16 12.77 44.58
CA VAL A 306 -13.05 12.98 43.41
C VAL A 306 -12.23 13.15 42.12
N ALA A 307 -11.18 13.98 42.17
CA ALA A 307 -10.31 14.19 41.01
C ALA A 307 -9.62 12.87 40.57
N SER A 308 -9.16 12.05 41.50
CA SER A 308 -8.54 10.73 41.21
C SER A 308 -9.54 9.76 40.57
N ILE A 309 -10.79 9.73 41.04
CA ILE A 309 -11.84 8.87 40.48
C ILE A 309 -12.13 9.28 39.03
N TRP A 310 -12.29 10.58 38.76
CA TRP A 310 -12.52 11.08 37.41
C TRP A 310 -11.34 10.79 36.48
N MET A 311 -10.11 10.97 36.95
CA MET A 311 -8.91 10.69 36.19
C MET A 311 -8.81 9.20 35.85
N ILE A 312 -9.01 8.30 36.82
CA ILE A 312 -8.99 6.84 36.58
C ILE A 312 -10.11 6.43 35.63
N GLY A 313 -11.33 6.96 35.81
CA GLY A 313 -12.46 6.71 34.91
C GLY A 313 -12.17 7.15 33.46
N GLY A 314 -11.57 8.34 33.30
CA GLY A 314 -11.16 8.83 31.98
C GLY A 314 -10.11 7.93 31.30
N ILE A 315 -9.08 7.50 32.02
CA ILE A 315 -8.06 6.56 31.53
C ILE A 315 -8.70 5.21 31.16
N GLN A 316 -9.60 4.68 31.97
CA GLN A 316 -10.32 3.44 31.66
C GLN A 316 -11.14 3.53 30.39
N LEU A 317 -11.89 4.63 30.17
CA LEU A 317 -12.67 4.84 28.96
C LEU A 317 -11.76 4.94 27.71
N LEU A 318 -10.60 5.60 27.83
CA LEU A 318 -9.62 5.67 26.76
C LEU A 318 -9.06 4.29 26.41
N CYS A 319 -8.71 3.49 27.42
CA CYS A 319 -8.24 2.11 27.22
C CYS A 319 -9.30 1.23 26.54
N LEU A 320 -10.55 1.33 26.99
CA LEU A 320 -11.69 0.62 26.38
C LEU A 320 -11.90 1.07 24.92
N GLY A 321 -11.77 2.36 24.63
CA GLY A 321 -11.84 2.90 23.27
C GLY A 321 -10.80 2.28 22.33
N VAL A 322 -9.52 2.20 22.77
CA VAL A 322 -8.48 1.55 21.98
C VAL A 322 -8.75 0.07 21.78
N ILE A 323 -9.16 -0.66 22.82
CA ILE A 323 -9.54 -2.08 22.71
C ILE A 323 -10.72 -2.23 21.73
N GLY A 324 -11.72 -1.36 21.82
CA GLY A 324 -12.88 -1.34 20.91
C GLY A 324 -12.47 -1.19 19.45
N GLU A 325 -11.47 -0.36 19.15
CA GLU A 325 -10.93 -0.18 17.80
C GLU A 325 -10.35 -1.49 17.24
N TYR A 326 -9.56 -2.21 18.03
CA TYR A 326 -9.02 -3.53 17.62
C TYR A 326 -10.12 -4.58 17.44
N ILE A 327 -11.10 -4.60 18.32
CA ILE A 327 -12.27 -5.48 18.18
C ILE A 327 -13.04 -5.14 16.91
N GLY A 328 -13.24 -3.86 16.59
CA GLY A 328 -13.85 -3.40 15.35
C GLY A 328 -13.10 -3.87 14.10
N LYS A 329 -11.77 -3.84 14.12
CA LYS A 329 -10.93 -4.37 13.02
C LYS A 329 -11.06 -5.89 12.89
N ILE A 330 -10.96 -6.64 14.00
CA ILE A 330 -11.17 -8.09 14.02
C ILE A 330 -12.56 -8.45 13.47
N TYR A 331 -13.59 -7.71 13.86
CA TYR A 331 -14.95 -7.91 13.36
C TYR A 331 -15.06 -7.73 11.84
N ASN A 332 -14.38 -6.72 11.28
CA ASN A 332 -14.34 -6.51 9.84
C ASN A 332 -13.61 -7.64 9.11
N GLU A 333 -12.48 -8.10 9.65
CA GLU A 333 -11.72 -9.26 9.10
C GLU A 333 -12.54 -10.55 9.15
N THR A 334 -13.22 -10.81 10.26
CA THR A 334 -14.02 -12.04 10.45
C THR A 334 -15.20 -12.11 9.48
N LYS A 335 -15.76 -10.97 9.06
CA LYS A 335 -16.85 -10.92 8.07
C LYS A 335 -16.44 -11.32 6.66
N LYS A 336 -15.15 -11.28 6.32
CA LYS A 336 -14.58 -11.63 4.99
C LYS A 336 -15.37 -11.01 3.82
N ARG A 337 -15.84 -9.77 3.97
CA ARG A 337 -16.57 -9.07 2.90
C ARG A 337 -15.61 -8.74 1.75
N PRO A 338 -16.05 -8.85 0.47
CA PRO A 338 -15.22 -8.48 -0.66
C PRO A 338 -14.68 -7.05 -0.52
N ARG A 339 -13.39 -6.88 -0.67
CA ARG A 339 -12.70 -5.57 -0.61
C ARG A 339 -13.22 -4.63 -1.70
N TYR A 340 -13.47 -5.16 -2.89
CA TYR A 340 -14.05 -4.47 -4.03
C TYR A 340 -14.95 -5.42 -4.83
N ILE A 341 -15.77 -4.86 -5.69
CA ILE A 341 -16.61 -5.60 -6.66
C ILE A 341 -16.40 -4.92 -8.00
N ILE A 342 -15.93 -5.66 -8.98
CA ILE A 342 -15.77 -5.19 -10.35
C ILE A 342 -17.14 -5.27 -11.05
N SER A 343 -17.61 -4.16 -11.62
CA SER A 343 -18.86 -4.08 -12.36
C SER A 343 -18.66 -4.23 -13.86
N LYS A 344 -17.54 -3.72 -14.39
CA LYS A 344 -17.19 -3.80 -15.80
C LYS A 344 -15.69 -3.94 -15.98
N VAL A 345 -15.27 -4.68 -17.01
CA VAL A 345 -13.87 -4.79 -17.46
C VAL A 345 -13.84 -4.58 -18.96
N ILE A 346 -12.91 -3.74 -19.40
CA ILE A 346 -12.63 -3.48 -20.83
C ILE A 346 -11.20 -3.92 -21.07
N LEU A 347 -11.06 -5.11 -21.67
CA LEU A 347 -9.80 -5.69 -22.10
C LEU A 347 -9.97 -6.12 -23.55
N ASN A 348 -8.92 -6.07 -24.35
CA ASN A 348 -8.98 -6.71 -25.66
C ASN A 348 -9.19 -8.22 -25.45
N LYS A 349 -10.26 -8.74 -25.98
CA LYS A 349 -10.45 -10.19 -26.14
C LYS A 349 -9.43 -10.68 -27.15
N GLU A 350 -8.35 -11.32 -26.68
CA GLU A 350 -7.66 -12.40 -27.38
C GLU A 350 -6.54 -12.97 -26.50
N ARG A 351 -6.91 -13.87 -25.63
CA ARG A 351 -6.18 -15.09 -25.25
C ARG A 351 -7.25 -16.12 -24.92
N THR A 352 -7.95 -16.60 -25.95
CA THR A 352 -8.61 -17.89 -25.87
C THR A 352 -7.56 -18.93 -26.24
N ASP A 353 -7.22 -19.73 -25.24
CA ASP A 353 -6.79 -21.14 -25.28
C ASP A 353 -6.11 -21.64 -26.55
N SER A 354 -4.83 -21.89 -26.44
CA SER A 354 -4.15 -22.97 -27.14
C SER A 354 -3.18 -23.69 -26.18
#